data_5f2d834498326697cae5f860f762d1b5
#
_entry.id   5f2d834498326697cae5f860f762d1b5
#
_cell.length_a   1.000
_cell.length_b   1.000
_cell.length_c   1.000
_cell.angle_alpha   90.00
_cell.angle_beta   90.00
_cell.angle_gamma   90.00
#
_symmetry.space_group_name_H-M   'P 1'
#
loop_
_entity.id
_entity.type
_entity.pdbx_description
1 polymer ?
#
loop_
_entity_poly.entity_id
_entity_poly.type
_entity_poly.pdbx_seq_one_letter_code
_entity_poly.pdbx_strand_id
1 'polypeptide(L)'
;VKLEKAPKIAVYTPQGKQPWDDAVTLVLTYAEIPFDEIYDKEVIHDELFKYEWLHLHHEDFTGQYGKFYRSYRNAAWYMQQQKDAEERAKNLGFNKVSELKLGVAKRIKEFTAGGGFLFTMCSGTDSFDISLAAEETDICEYMFDGDPADPSAQSKLDFNRSLAFKDFTL
;
A
#
# COMPACT_ATOMS: atom_id res chain seq x y z
N VAL A 1 13.43 -30.49 -20.34
CA VAL A 1 12.51 -29.65 -19.55
C VAL A 1 12.50 -28.28 -20.21
N LYS A 2 11.34 -27.83 -20.66
CA LYS A 2 11.19 -26.46 -21.18
C LYS A 2 11.11 -25.52 -19.99
N LEU A 3 12.05 -24.58 -19.87
CA LEU A 3 11.99 -23.56 -18.85
C LEU A 3 10.91 -22.53 -19.23
N GLU A 4 10.02 -22.25 -18.30
CA GLU A 4 9.06 -21.16 -18.42
C GLU A 4 9.81 -19.81 -18.36
N LYS A 5 9.23 -18.79 -18.97
CA LYS A 5 9.76 -17.43 -18.86
C LYS A 5 9.61 -16.97 -17.41
N ALA A 6 10.65 -16.36 -16.85
CA ALA A 6 10.56 -15.72 -15.55
C ALA A 6 9.51 -14.60 -15.58
N PRO A 7 8.64 -14.47 -14.55
CA PRO A 7 7.68 -13.39 -14.48
C PRO A 7 8.39 -12.04 -14.34
N LYS A 8 7.78 -10.99 -14.84
CA LYS A 8 8.18 -9.63 -14.50
C LYS A 8 7.67 -9.31 -13.10
N ILE A 9 8.59 -9.00 -12.20
CA ILE A 9 8.32 -8.76 -10.79
C ILE A 9 8.36 -7.27 -10.52
N ALA A 10 7.30 -6.75 -9.89
CA ALA A 10 7.27 -5.44 -9.27
C ALA A 10 7.29 -5.59 -7.74
N VAL A 11 8.08 -4.77 -7.06
CA VAL A 11 8.06 -4.62 -5.62
C VAL A 11 7.50 -3.23 -5.31
N TYR A 12 6.43 -3.19 -4.53
CA TYR A 12 5.81 -1.94 -4.13
C TYR A 12 6.55 -1.34 -2.94
N THR A 13 7.40 -0.38 -3.21
CA THR A 13 8.26 0.26 -2.22
C THR A 13 8.63 1.69 -2.63
N PRO A 14 8.78 2.64 -1.69
CA PRO A 14 9.31 3.95 -2.00
C PRO A 14 10.73 3.88 -2.54
N GLN A 15 10.98 4.51 -3.67
CA GLN A 15 12.32 4.55 -4.28
C GLN A 15 13.37 5.15 -3.35
N GLY A 16 14.57 4.59 -3.37
CA GLY A 16 15.71 5.06 -2.61
C GLY A 16 15.65 4.78 -1.10
N LYS A 17 14.76 3.90 -0.66
CA LYS A 17 14.74 3.43 0.72
C LYS A 17 15.96 2.58 1.06
N GLN A 18 16.31 2.56 2.34
CA GLN A 18 17.42 1.75 2.82
C GLN A 18 17.05 0.26 2.77
N PRO A 19 18.02 -0.64 2.54
CA PRO A 19 17.74 -2.08 2.41
C PRO A 19 17.02 -2.73 3.60
N TRP A 20 17.19 -2.20 4.81
CA TRP A 20 16.49 -2.72 6.00
C TRP A 20 15.01 -2.30 6.06
N ASP A 21 14.62 -1.28 5.30
CA ASP A 21 13.23 -0.89 5.15
C ASP A 21 12.51 -1.81 4.17
N ASP A 22 13.28 -2.49 3.32
CA ASP A 22 12.78 -3.42 2.33
C ASP A 22 13.72 -4.63 2.19
N ALA A 23 13.56 -5.59 3.09
CA ALA A 23 14.30 -6.83 3.04
C ALA A 23 14.04 -7.65 1.77
N VAL A 24 12.92 -7.40 1.07
CA VAL A 24 12.57 -8.10 -0.16
C VAL A 24 13.45 -7.66 -1.31
N THR A 25 13.63 -6.36 -1.53
CA THR A 25 14.54 -5.87 -2.57
C THR A 25 15.97 -6.33 -2.32
N LEU A 26 16.40 -6.37 -1.06
CA LEU A 26 17.71 -6.90 -0.68
C LEU A 26 17.85 -8.39 -1.05
N VAL A 27 16.86 -9.22 -0.71
CA VAL A 27 16.88 -10.66 -1.01
C VAL A 27 16.85 -10.92 -2.50
N LEU A 28 15.99 -10.23 -3.24
CA LEU A 28 15.91 -10.37 -4.70
C LEU A 28 17.22 -9.97 -5.39
N THR A 29 17.83 -8.87 -4.93
CA THR A 29 19.14 -8.42 -5.40
C THR A 29 20.22 -9.46 -5.11
N TYR A 30 20.26 -9.99 -3.89
CA TYR A 30 21.23 -11.03 -3.50
C TYR A 30 21.05 -12.34 -4.29
N ALA A 31 19.81 -12.69 -4.58
CA ALA A 31 19.47 -13.88 -5.36
C ALA A 31 19.59 -13.68 -6.89
N GLU A 32 20.03 -12.50 -7.34
CA GLU A 32 20.11 -12.11 -8.76
C GLU A 32 18.78 -12.26 -9.52
N ILE A 33 17.65 -12.06 -8.83
CA ILE A 33 16.32 -12.09 -9.41
C ILE A 33 15.95 -10.68 -9.88
N PRO A 34 15.72 -10.42 -11.17
CA PRO A 34 15.38 -9.10 -11.66
C PRO A 34 13.98 -8.67 -11.18
N PHE A 35 13.87 -7.42 -10.71
CA PHE A 35 12.62 -6.78 -10.29
C PHE A 35 12.71 -5.28 -10.55
N ASP A 36 11.55 -4.63 -10.59
CA ASP A 36 11.43 -3.19 -10.63
C ASP A 36 10.76 -2.67 -9.34
N GLU A 37 11.25 -1.56 -8.82
CA GLU A 37 10.59 -0.83 -7.73
C GLU A 37 9.51 0.07 -8.31
N ILE A 38 8.27 -0.10 -7.84
CA ILE A 38 7.15 0.77 -8.18
C ILE A 38 6.50 1.28 -6.91
N TYR A 39 5.85 2.44 -6.99
CA TYR A 39 5.16 2.99 -5.84
C TYR A 39 3.82 3.62 -6.26
N ASP A 40 3.25 4.48 -5.41
CA ASP A 40 1.93 5.09 -5.61
C ASP A 40 1.73 5.63 -7.04
N LYS A 41 2.71 6.37 -7.55
CA LYS A 41 2.62 7.01 -8.86
C LYS A 41 2.48 6.01 -10.00
N GLU A 42 3.34 5.01 -10.03
CA GLU A 42 3.38 4.00 -11.07
C GLU A 42 2.08 3.18 -11.07
N VAL A 43 1.56 2.85 -9.87
CA VAL A 43 0.31 2.11 -9.72
C VAL A 43 -0.89 2.93 -10.19
N ILE A 44 -0.98 4.20 -9.78
CA ILE A 44 -2.09 5.10 -10.20
C ILE A 44 -2.06 5.38 -11.71
N HIS A 45 -0.89 5.37 -12.34
CA HIS A 45 -0.75 5.55 -13.79
C HIS A 45 -0.82 4.24 -14.58
N ASP A 46 -1.35 3.17 -14.01
CA ASP A 46 -1.56 1.87 -14.65
C ASP A 46 -0.29 1.13 -15.08
N GLU A 47 0.88 1.55 -14.58
CA GLU A 47 2.15 0.88 -14.92
C GLU A 47 2.26 -0.52 -14.32
N LEU A 48 1.50 -0.79 -13.24
CA LEU A 48 1.43 -2.10 -12.60
C LEU A 48 1.01 -3.21 -13.60
N PHE A 49 0.15 -2.90 -14.57
CA PHE A 49 -0.34 -3.89 -15.54
C PHE A 49 0.70 -4.38 -16.55
N LYS A 50 1.94 -3.85 -16.49
CA LYS A 50 3.09 -4.35 -17.27
C LYS A 50 3.80 -5.56 -16.62
N TYR A 51 3.42 -5.89 -15.38
CA TYR A 51 4.02 -6.96 -14.57
C TYR A 51 3.09 -8.15 -14.45
N GLU A 52 3.66 -9.29 -14.11
CA GLU A 52 2.93 -10.53 -13.82
C GLU A 52 2.86 -10.82 -12.30
N TRP A 53 3.78 -10.25 -11.51
CA TRP A 53 3.88 -10.44 -10.08
C TRP A 53 4.07 -9.11 -9.37
N LEU A 54 3.23 -8.83 -8.37
CA LEU A 54 3.40 -7.73 -7.43
C LEU A 54 3.71 -8.27 -6.03
N HIS A 55 4.73 -7.71 -5.42
CA HIS A 55 5.07 -7.95 -4.02
C HIS A 55 4.76 -6.72 -3.17
N LEU A 56 3.95 -6.90 -2.12
CA LEU A 56 3.69 -5.91 -1.07
C LEU A 56 4.37 -6.33 0.23
N HIS A 57 4.93 -5.39 0.96
CA HIS A 57 5.63 -5.71 2.21
C HIS A 57 5.11 -4.90 3.40
N HIS A 58 5.69 -3.75 3.70
CA HIS A 58 5.40 -2.99 4.94
C HIS A 58 4.40 -1.86 4.77
N GLU A 59 3.84 -1.66 3.61
CA GLU A 59 3.00 -0.52 3.35
C GLU A 59 1.68 -0.59 4.11
N ASP A 60 1.21 0.58 4.51
CA ASP A 60 -0.09 0.78 5.12
C ASP A 60 -1.04 1.42 4.11
N PHE A 61 -2.10 0.72 3.77
CA PHE A 61 -3.11 1.18 2.82
C PHE A 61 -4.29 1.91 3.48
N THR A 62 -4.27 2.07 4.81
CA THR A 62 -5.33 2.78 5.53
C THR A 62 -5.12 4.29 5.58
N GLY A 63 -3.95 4.77 5.13
CA GLY A 63 -3.56 6.18 5.22
C GLY A 63 -2.88 6.57 6.53
N GLN A 64 -2.68 5.61 7.41
CA GLN A 64 -1.95 5.79 8.67
C GLN A 64 -0.44 5.61 8.44
N TYR A 65 0.13 6.36 7.50
CA TYR A 65 1.53 6.30 7.10
C TYR A 65 2.54 6.45 8.25
N GLY A 66 2.05 6.55 9.45
CA GLY A 66 2.81 6.75 10.65
C GLY A 66 2.62 5.69 11.71
N LYS A 67 2.79 4.39 11.43
CA LYS A 67 2.75 3.35 12.48
C LYS A 67 3.70 3.62 13.66
N PHE A 68 4.62 4.54 13.53
CA PHE A 68 5.52 5.00 14.59
C PHE A 68 5.10 6.33 15.23
N TYR A 69 3.91 6.85 14.95
CA TYR A 69 3.41 8.13 15.44
C TYR A 69 3.61 8.31 16.95
N ARG A 70 3.22 7.33 17.75
CA ARG A 70 3.31 7.40 19.21
C ARG A 70 4.71 7.75 19.71
N SER A 71 5.73 7.18 19.09
CA SER A 71 7.14 7.31 19.53
C SER A 71 7.88 8.44 18.79
N TYR A 72 7.49 8.76 17.57
CA TYR A 72 8.32 9.58 16.67
C TYR A 72 7.61 10.79 16.05
N ARG A 73 6.37 11.12 16.47
CA ARG A 73 5.60 12.22 15.88
C ARG A 73 6.32 13.58 15.82
N ASN A 74 7.31 13.81 16.71
CA ASN A 74 8.11 15.03 16.74
C ASN A 74 9.50 14.85 16.11
N ALA A 75 9.83 13.69 15.59
CA ALA A 75 11.11 13.44 14.94
C ALA A 75 11.11 14.06 13.53
N ALA A 76 12.21 14.72 13.18
CA ALA A 76 12.32 15.42 11.89
C ALA A 76 12.08 14.50 10.69
N TRP A 77 12.61 13.28 10.73
CA TRP A 77 12.41 12.29 9.67
C TRP A 77 10.95 11.88 9.54
N TYR A 78 10.22 11.71 10.65
CA TYR A 78 8.80 11.36 10.65
C TYR A 78 7.94 12.48 10.08
N MET A 79 8.17 13.72 10.53
CA MET A 79 7.48 14.90 9.99
C MET A 79 7.74 15.09 8.50
N GLN A 80 8.97 14.81 8.03
CA GLN A 80 9.28 14.85 6.61
C GLN A 80 8.53 13.75 5.84
N GLN A 81 8.46 12.53 6.37
CA GLN A 81 7.71 11.44 5.76
C GLN A 81 6.22 11.78 5.62
N GLN A 82 5.61 12.39 6.63
CA GLN A 82 4.22 12.88 6.54
C GLN A 82 4.06 13.88 5.40
N LYS A 83 4.92 14.89 5.37
CA LYS A 83 4.88 15.92 4.35
C LYS A 83 5.05 15.36 2.94
N ASP A 84 5.99 14.44 2.75
CA ASP A 84 6.23 13.79 1.47
C ASP A 84 5.02 12.96 1.01
N ALA A 85 4.34 12.30 1.95
CA ALA A 85 3.12 11.52 1.66
C ALA A 85 1.96 12.45 1.24
N GLU A 86 1.75 13.55 1.95
CA GLU A 86 0.72 14.54 1.61
C GLU A 86 1.00 15.23 0.27
N GLU A 87 2.24 15.62 0.01
CA GLU A 87 2.63 16.21 -1.28
C GLU A 87 2.43 15.21 -2.42
N ARG A 88 2.75 13.95 -2.21
CA ARG A 88 2.53 12.89 -3.20
C ARG A 88 1.04 12.72 -3.49
N ALA A 89 0.19 12.67 -2.47
CA ALA A 89 -1.25 12.58 -2.66
C ALA A 89 -1.77 13.74 -3.50
N LYS A 90 -1.42 14.97 -3.16
CA LYS A 90 -1.80 16.18 -3.92
C LYS A 90 -1.33 16.15 -5.36
N ASN A 91 -0.07 15.74 -5.59
CA ASN A 91 0.51 15.66 -6.94
C ASN A 91 -0.18 14.60 -7.82
N LEU A 92 -0.78 13.58 -7.21
CA LEU A 92 -1.56 12.55 -7.91
C LEU A 92 -3.06 12.84 -7.97
N GLY A 93 -3.49 14.03 -7.49
CA GLY A 93 -4.88 14.49 -7.59
C GLY A 93 -5.80 14.03 -6.45
N PHE A 94 -5.22 13.59 -5.33
CA PHE A 94 -5.97 13.20 -4.13
C PHE A 94 -5.87 14.27 -3.04
N ASN A 95 -6.93 14.44 -2.25
CA ASN A 95 -6.93 15.42 -1.16
C ASN A 95 -6.24 14.88 0.10
N LYS A 96 -6.31 13.57 0.32
CA LYS A 96 -5.79 12.87 1.50
C LYS A 96 -4.88 11.71 1.11
N VAL A 97 -3.97 11.34 2.01
CA VAL A 97 -3.13 10.14 1.85
C VAL A 97 -3.98 8.87 1.88
N SER A 98 -5.01 8.81 2.73
CA SER A 98 -5.96 7.69 2.79
C SER A 98 -6.69 7.48 1.45
N GLU A 99 -7.13 8.55 0.78
CA GLU A 99 -7.75 8.48 -0.55
C GLU A 99 -6.77 7.95 -1.62
N LEU A 100 -5.52 8.43 -1.60
CA LEU A 100 -4.48 7.92 -2.50
C LEU A 100 -4.24 6.42 -2.27
N LYS A 101 -4.07 6.01 -1.02
CA LYS A 101 -3.80 4.60 -0.67
C LYS A 101 -4.97 3.67 -1.03
N LEU A 102 -6.20 4.11 -0.82
CA LEU A 102 -7.38 3.40 -1.33
C LEU A 102 -7.39 3.30 -2.86
N GLY A 103 -7.04 4.38 -3.56
CA GLY A 103 -6.91 4.37 -5.02
C GLY A 103 -5.88 3.34 -5.49
N VAL A 104 -4.73 3.29 -4.82
CA VAL A 104 -3.68 2.28 -5.07
C VAL A 104 -4.20 0.87 -4.79
N ALA A 105 -4.86 0.64 -3.64
CA ALA A 105 -5.40 -0.67 -3.29
C ALA A 105 -6.43 -1.15 -4.33
N LYS A 106 -7.27 -0.28 -4.84
CA LYS A 106 -8.23 -0.59 -5.93
C LYS A 106 -7.53 -1.01 -7.21
N ARG A 107 -6.46 -0.33 -7.63
CA ARG A 107 -5.68 -0.71 -8.80
C ARG A 107 -4.99 -2.06 -8.63
N ILE A 108 -4.45 -2.34 -7.43
CA ILE A 108 -3.87 -3.65 -7.10
C ILE A 108 -4.95 -4.75 -7.16
N LYS A 109 -6.15 -4.48 -6.66
CA LYS A 109 -7.28 -5.42 -6.78
C LYS A 109 -7.64 -5.70 -8.24
N GLU A 110 -7.70 -4.67 -9.08
CA GLU A 110 -7.94 -4.81 -10.53
C GLU A 110 -6.84 -5.65 -11.20
N PHE A 111 -5.58 -5.41 -10.88
CA PHE A 111 -4.44 -6.21 -11.35
C PHE A 111 -4.62 -7.69 -10.99
N THR A 112 -4.98 -7.99 -9.74
CA THR A 112 -5.19 -9.36 -9.27
C THR A 112 -6.39 -10.00 -9.97
N ALA A 113 -7.50 -9.28 -10.12
CA ALA A 113 -8.68 -9.74 -10.84
C ALA A 113 -8.40 -9.99 -12.34
N GLY A 114 -7.45 -9.25 -12.91
CA GLY A 114 -6.97 -9.42 -14.29
C GLY A 114 -5.99 -10.60 -14.47
N GLY A 115 -5.68 -11.35 -13.41
CA GLY A 115 -4.80 -12.52 -13.45
C GLY A 115 -3.35 -12.25 -13.01
N GLY A 116 -3.07 -11.07 -12.48
CA GLY A 116 -1.79 -10.76 -11.84
C GLY A 116 -1.59 -11.55 -10.54
N PHE A 117 -0.36 -11.97 -10.27
CA PHE A 117 -0.02 -12.65 -9.03
C PHE A 117 0.34 -11.63 -7.96
N LEU A 118 -0.39 -11.66 -6.83
CA LEU A 118 -0.16 -10.80 -5.68
C LEU A 118 0.42 -11.62 -4.53
N PHE A 119 1.58 -11.21 -4.02
CA PHE A 119 2.17 -11.74 -2.81
C PHE A 119 2.29 -10.62 -1.76
N THR A 120 1.71 -10.82 -0.60
CA THR A 120 1.69 -9.81 0.48
C THR A 120 2.32 -10.34 1.74
N MET A 121 3.00 -9.45 2.47
CA MET A 121 3.60 -9.73 3.77
C MET A 121 3.34 -8.59 4.74
N CYS A 122 3.46 -8.90 6.05
CA CYS A 122 3.42 -7.94 7.14
C CYS A 122 2.17 -7.02 7.06
N SER A 123 2.30 -5.73 7.37
CA SER A 123 1.20 -4.75 7.32
C SER A 123 0.61 -4.51 5.93
N GLY A 124 1.31 -4.88 4.87
CA GLY A 124 0.75 -4.86 3.52
C GLY A 124 -0.37 -5.89 3.30
N THR A 125 -0.48 -6.90 4.18
CA THR A 125 -1.48 -7.96 4.05
C THR A 125 -2.83 -7.54 4.61
N ASP A 126 -2.88 -7.09 5.86
CA ASP A 126 -4.11 -6.72 6.55
C ASP A 126 -4.60 -5.32 6.15
N SER A 127 -3.72 -4.32 6.13
CA SER A 127 -4.10 -2.95 5.79
C SER A 127 -4.67 -2.81 4.38
N PHE A 128 -4.25 -3.66 3.44
CA PHE A 128 -4.79 -3.73 2.09
C PHE A 128 -6.28 -4.09 2.09
N ASP A 129 -6.65 -5.17 2.75
CA ASP A 129 -8.05 -5.61 2.83
C ASP A 129 -8.89 -4.68 3.72
N ILE A 130 -8.31 -4.12 4.78
CA ILE A 130 -8.97 -3.11 5.60
C ILE A 130 -9.34 -1.88 4.76
N SER A 131 -8.42 -1.37 3.96
CA SER A 131 -8.66 -0.23 3.08
C SER A 131 -9.78 -0.51 2.08
N LEU A 132 -9.79 -1.69 1.46
CA LEU A 132 -10.84 -2.08 0.51
C LEU A 132 -12.20 -2.24 1.18
N ALA A 133 -12.27 -2.86 2.35
CA ALA A 133 -13.52 -3.02 3.10
C ALA A 133 -14.09 -1.67 3.57
N ALA A 134 -13.21 -0.70 3.84
CA ALA A 134 -13.56 0.65 4.31
C ALA A 134 -13.76 1.67 3.17
N GLU A 135 -13.92 1.25 1.92
CA GLU A 135 -14.01 2.15 0.76
C GLU A 135 -15.07 3.26 0.91
N GLU A 136 -16.18 2.99 1.60
CA GLU A 136 -17.30 3.92 1.76
C GLU A 136 -17.30 4.65 3.12
N THR A 137 -16.22 4.52 3.90
CA THR A 137 -16.16 5.12 5.23
C THR A 137 -14.74 5.55 5.59
N ASP A 138 -14.64 6.65 6.32
CA ASP A 138 -13.37 7.14 6.82
C ASP A 138 -12.96 6.38 8.09
N ILE A 139 -11.83 5.68 8.02
CA ILE A 139 -11.22 4.96 9.15
C ILE A 139 -9.91 5.61 9.61
N CYS A 140 -9.50 6.71 8.96
CA CYS A 140 -8.25 7.38 9.29
C CYS A 140 -8.43 8.26 10.51
N GLU A 141 -7.58 8.10 11.51
CA GLU A 141 -7.65 8.86 12.74
C GLU A 141 -7.18 10.31 12.53
N TYR A 142 -7.81 11.27 13.21
CA TYR A 142 -7.54 12.71 13.17
C TYR A 142 -6.05 13.09 13.16
N MET A 143 -5.23 12.33 13.87
CA MET A 143 -3.81 12.61 13.99
C MET A 143 -3.03 12.40 12.68
N PHE A 144 -3.61 11.74 11.70
CA PHE A 144 -2.96 11.43 10.42
C PHE A 144 -3.43 12.34 9.28
N ASP A 145 -4.69 12.74 9.25
CA ASP A 145 -5.26 13.51 8.13
C ASP A 145 -6.00 14.79 8.53
N GLY A 146 -6.18 15.04 9.84
CA GLY A 146 -6.72 16.30 10.38
C GLY A 146 -8.24 16.34 10.52
N ASP A 147 -8.97 15.26 10.21
CA ASP A 147 -10.40 15.12 10.55
C ASP A 147 -10.68 13.78 11.25
N PRO A 148 -11.76 13.68 12.02
CA PRO A 148 -12.02 12.48 12.80
C PRO A 148 -12.52 11.34 11.91
N ALA A 149 -12.05 10.12 12.22
CA ALA A 149 -12.61 8.91 11.63
C ALA A 149 -14.13 8.83 11.89
N ASP A 150 -14.85 8.17 10.99
CA ASP A 150 -16.28 7.95 11.14
C ASP A 150 -16.56 7.03 12.34
N PRO A 151 -17.24 7.51 13.39
CA PRO A 151 -17.51 6.69 14.59
C PRO A 151 -18.40 5.47 14.31
N SER A 152 -19.04 5.41 13.14
CA SER A 152 -19.84 4.30 12.69
C SER A 152 -19.12 3.42 11.66
N ALA A 153 -17.83 3.63 11.42
CA ALA A 153 -17.05 2.94 10.38
C ALA A 153 -17.19 1.42 10.43
N GLN A 154 -17.11 0.83 11.62
CA GLN A 154 -17.24 -0.62 11.79
C GLN A 154 -18.52 -1.20 11.15
N SER A 155 -19.64 -0.50 11.25
CA SER A 155 -20.93 -0.94 10.71
C SER A 155 -21.07 -0.72 9.20
N LYS A 156 -20.15 0.03 8.59
CA LYS A 156 -20.12 0.36 7.17
C LYS A 156 -19.11 -0.44 6.38
N LEU A 157 -18.34 -1.30 7.04
CA LEU A 157 -17.38 -2.16 6.33
C LEU A 157 -18.11 -3.11 5.39
N ASP A 158 -17.65 -3.17 4.15
CA ASP A 158 -18.12 -4.13 3.15
C ASP A 158 -17.04 -5.18 2.86
N PHE A 159 -17.12 -6.30 3.56
CA PHE A 159 -16.17 -7.40 3.40
C PHE A 159 -16.22 -8.11 2.04
N ASN A 160 -17.23 -7.84 1.20
CA ASN A 160 -17.22 -8.35 -0.17
C ASN A 160 -16.20 -7.62 -1.06
N ARG A 161 -15.68 -6.49 -0.60
CA ARG A 161 -14.65 -5.73 -1.29
C ARG A 161 -13.23 -6.23 -0.99
N SER A 162 -13.00 -6.87 0.15
CA SER A 162 -11.71 -7.47 0.49
C SER A 162 -11.41 -8.73 -0.32
N LEU A 163 -10.15 -9.16 -0.33
CA LEU A 163 -9.69 -10.33 -1.07
C LEU A 163 -9.54 -11.56 -0.17
N ALA A 164 -8.99 -11.41 1.01
CA ALA A 164 -8.60 -12.51 1.88
C ALA A 164 -9.29 -12.50 3.26
N PHE A 165 -9.47 -11.32 3.86
CA PHE A 165 -9.95 -11.18 5.22
C PHE A 165 -11.38 -10.64 5.28
N LYS A 166 -12.16 -11.13 6.22
CA LYS A 166 -13.50 -10.65 6.51
C LYS A 166 -13.82 -10.79 8.00
N ASP A 167 -14.90 -10.14 8.41
CA ASP A 167 -15.44 -10.20 9.77
C ASP A 167 -14.45 -9.71 10.85
N PHE A 168 -13.51 -8.83 10.46
CA PHE A 168 -12.57 -8.20 11.37
C PHE A 168 -13.20 -6.99 12.08
N THR A 169 -12.62 -6.63 13.22
CA THR A 169 -12.95 -5.42 13.97
C THR A 169 -11.82 -4.40 13.81
N LEU A 170 -12.19 -3.15 13.55
CA LEU A 170 -11.27 -2.02 13.47
C LEU A 170 -10.71 -1.65 14.83
#